data_8848369b7e2ccb0d1c1a54aa3b9f672d
#
_entry.id   8848369b7e2ccb0d1c1a54aa3b9f672d
#
_cell.length_a   1.000
_cell.length_b   1.000
_cell.length_c   1.000
_cell.angle_alpha   90.00
_cell.angle_beta   90.00
_cell.angle_gamma   90.00
#
_symmetry.space_group_name_H-M   'P 1'
#
loop_
_entity.id
_entity.type
_entity.pdbx_description
1 polymer ?
#
loop_
_entity_poly.entity_id
_entity_poly.type
_entity_poly.pdbx_seq_one_letter_code
_entity_poly.pdbx_strand_id
1 'polypeptide(L)'
;MGERGEAEVAPTPAGQAQDPFAEPEAAPAGQPSEFSDAVSIQIPSQVPTGARKPYFIFGDAQNSVDLWFFDLARPDPLQFTGKGSGAIAPNDTGDLTGVASYDQGEWSVIFKRPLRPTSGARFSPGEFMPVAFSVWDGLSRERGNRRGLTVWYSLYVEPEVVPSAVGPMVRTALLILAIELAVIGWVRRRDASRSRDELGGEPMQPSATRA
;
A
#
# COMPACT_ATOMS: atom_id res chain seq x y z
N MET A 1 -12.86 -68.21 22.89
CA MET A 1 -12.53 -67.86 21.50
C MET A 1 -13.24 -66.51 21.26
N GLY A 2 -12.53 -65.42 21.53
CA GLY A 2 -13.08 -64.08 21.44
C GLY A 2 -12.32 -63.34 20.36
N GLU A 3 -13.01 -63.04 19.27
CA GLU A 3 -12.54 -62.17 18.19
C GLU A 3 -12.42 -60.77 18.70
N ARG A 4 -11.21 -60.22 18.69
CA ARG A 4 -10.96 -58.81 18.83
C ARG A 4 -11.31 -58.16 17.49
N GLY A 5 -12.38 -57.38 17.45
CA GLY A 5 -12.64 -56.47 16.36
C GLY A 5 -11.53 -55.40 16.31
N GLU A 6 -10.68 -55.44 15.28
CA GLU A 6 -9.83 -54.34 14.91
C GLU A 6 -10.72 -53.20 14.45
N ALA A 7 -10.66 -52.10 15.17
CA ALA A 7 -11.28 -50.85 14.72
C ALA A 7 -10.51 -50.38 13.49
N GLU A 8 -11.13 -50.54 12.34
CA GLU A 8 -10.68 -49.98 11.05
C GLU A 8 -10.64 -48.45 11.16
N VAL A 9 -9.43 -47.91 11.29
CA VAL A 9 -9.22 -46.46 11.24
C VAL A 9 -9.46 -46.05 9.78
N ALA A 10 -10.59 -45.38 9.55
CA ALA A 10 -10.91 -44.80 8.26
C ALA A 10 -9.74 -43.82 7.84
N PRO A 11 -9.27 -43.89 6.59
CA PRO A 11 -8.23 -42.99 6.12
C PRO A 11 -8.76 -41.54 6.12
N THR A 12 -8.11 -40.69 6.87
CA THR A 12 -8.34 -39.24 6.81
C THR A 12 -8.18 -38.78 5.36
N PRO A 13 -9.18 -38.08 4.76
CA PRO A 13 -9.05 -37.60 3.40
C PRO A 13 -7.91 -36.59 3.33
N ALA A 14 -6.87 -36.96 2.62
CA ALA A 14 -5.77 -36.06 2.25
C ALA A 14 -6.34 -34.93 1.42
N GLY A 15 -6.25 -33.68 1.93
CA GLY A 15 -6.41 -32.50 1.08
C GLY A 15 -7.39 -31.42 1.47
N GLN A 16 -7.90 -31.36 2.68
CA GLN A 16 -8.46 -30.09 3.16
C GLN A 16 -7.32 -29.30 3.82
N ALA A 17 -6.78 -28.32 3.11
CA ALA A 17 -5.91 -27.33 3.72
C ALA A 17 -6.72 -26.67 4.85
N GLN A 18 -6.39 -27.01 6.11
CA GLN A 18 -7.02 -26.39 7.26
C GLN A 18 -6.84 -24.88 7.13
N ASP A 19 -7.94 -24.15 7.30
CA ASP A 19 -7.91 -22.69 7.32
C ASP A 19 -6.94 -22.23 8.43
N PRO A 20 -5.80 -21.62 8.09
CA PRO A 20 -4.80 -21.22 9.08
C PRO A 20 -5.30 -20.10 9.99
N PHE A 21 -6.43 -19.48 9.66
CA PHE A 21 -7.06 -18.41 10.41
C PHE A 21 -8.25 -18.92 11.27
N ALA A 22 -8.64 -20.18 11.14
CA ALA A 22 -9.65 -20.76 12.01
C ALA A 22 -9.14 -20.89 13.44
N GLU A 23 -10.05 -20.73 14.42
CA GLU A 23 -9.71 -21.05 15.81
C GLU A 23 -9.32 -22.53 15.91
N PRO A 24 -8.20 -22.84 16.59
CA PRO A 24 -7.78 -24.21 16.74
C PRO A 24 -8.83 -24.98 17.54
N GLU A 25 -9.28 -26.11 16.99
CA GLU A 25 -10.09 -27.05 17.75
C GLU A 25 -9.30 -27.51 18.99
N ALA A 26 -9.94 -27.52 20.15
CA ALA A 26 -9.25 -27.86 21.39
C ALA A 26 -8.58 -29.22 21.25
N ALA A 27 -7.25 -29.23 21.27
CA ALA A 27 -6.50 -30.48 21.19
C ALA A 27 -6.94 -31.43 22.31
N PRO A 28 -7.09 -32.73 22.02
CA PRO A 28 -7.37 -33.73 23.06
C PRO A 28 -6.33 -33.62 24.17
N ALA A 29 -6.80 -33.65 25.41
CA ALA A 29 -5.95 -33.52 26.59
C ALA A 29 -4.80 -34.53 26.52
N GLY A 30 -3.53 -34.06 26.41
CA GLY A 30 -2.35 -34.90 26.44
C GLY A 30 -1.50 -34.92 25.15
N GLN A 31 -1.93 -34.27 24.04
CA GLN A 31 -1.04 -34.07 22.89
C GLN A 31 -0.49 -32.64 22.90
N PRO A 32 0.86 -32.47 22.81
CA PRO A 32 1.42 -31.16 22.55
C PRO A 32 1.01 -30.76 21.14
N SER A 33 0.06 -29.84 21.02
CA SER A 33 -0.19 -29.18 19.72
C SER A 33 0.95 -28.16 19.51
N GLU A 34 2.01 -28.62 18.86
CA GLU A 34 3.06 -27.72 18.41
C GLU A 34 2.55 -27.00 17.17
N PHE A 35 2.27 -25.72 17.33
CA PHE A 35 2.09 -24.83 16.18
C PHE A 35 3.46 -24.29 15.75
N SER A 36 3.65 -24.12 14.48
CA SER A 36 4.79 -23.39 13.93
C SER A 36 4.58 -21.88 14.07
N ASP A 37 5.65 -21.12 14.09
CA ASP A 37 5.57 -19.68 13.91
C ASP A 37 4.96 -19.35 12.54
N ALA A 38 4.23 -18.25 12.47
CA ALA A 38 3.67 -17.80 11.22
C ALA A 38 3.62 -16.27 11.14
N VAL A 39 3.64 -15.76 9.92
CA VAL A 39 3.50 -14.33 9.65
C VAL A 39 2.50 -14.10 8.53
N SER A 40 1.86 -12.94 8.54
CA SER A 40 0.97 -12.54 7.46
C SER A 40 1.09 -11.05 7.18
N ILE A 41 0.95 -10.70 5.90
CA ILE A 41 0.73 -9.33 5.44
C ILE A 41 -0.70 -9.21 4.96
N GLN A 42 -1.39 -8.20 5.43
CA GLN A 42 -2.76 -7.87 5.05
C GLN A 42 -2.78 -6.57 4.24
N ILE A 43 -3.41 -6.59 3.07
CA ILE A 43 -3.48 -5.49 2.13
C ILE A 43 -4.92 -5.34 1.65
N PRO A 44 -5.51 -4.13 1.53
CA PRO A 44 -6.82 -3.99 0.91
C PRO A 44 -6.86 -4.57 -0.50
N SER A 45 -7.86 -5.38 -0.84
CA SER A 45 -7.99 -5.95 -2.19
C SER A 45 -8.20 -4.87 -3.26
N GLN A 46 -8.71 -3.70 -2.85
CA GLN A 46 -8.83 -2.50 -3.67
C GLN A 46 -8.30 -1.31 -2.86
N VAL A 47 -7.58 -0.41 -3.54
CA VAL A 47 -7.09 0.81 -2.90
C VAL A 47 -8.28 1.62 -2.39
N PRO A 48 -8.36 1.95 -1.10
CA PRO A 48 -9.48 2.69 -0.55
C PRO A 48 -9.58 4.08 -1.18
N THR A 49 -10.71 4.39 -1.80
CA THR A 49 -11.00 5.74 -2.32
C THR A 49 -11.57 6.61 -1.20
N GLY A 50 -10.70 7.12 -0.32
CA GLY A 50 -11.10 7.99 0.79
C GLY A 50 -10.49 7.57 2.13
N ALA A 51 -11.02 8.16 3.21
CA ALA A 51 -10.49 7.97 4.56
C ALA A 51 -10.83 6.59 5.18
N ARG A 52 -11.79 5.85 4.61
CA ARG A 52 -12.25 4.60 5.18
C ARG A 52 -11.39 3.45 4.70
N LYS A 53 -10.59 2.91 5.60
CA LYS A 53 -9.81 1.67 5.38
C LYS A 53 -10.67 0.45 5.76
N PRO A 54 -10.38 -0.73 5.18
CA PRO A 54 -11.00 -1.98 5.63
C PRO A 54 -10.82 -2.19 7.14
N TYR A 55 -11.70 -2.98 7.74
CA TYR A 55 -11.51 -3.37 9.13
C TYR A 55 -10.17 -4.14 9.26
N PHE A 56 -9.38 -3.81 10.27
CA PHE A 56 -8.01 -4.33 10.40
C PHE A 56 -7.95 -5.82 10.80
N ILE A 57 -9.07 -6.43 11.18
CA ILE A 57 -9.16 -7.87 11.43
C ILE A 57 -9.80 -8.53 10.20
N PHE A 58 -8.97 -8.87 9.21
CA PHE A 58 -9.34 -9.58 7.98
C PHE A 58 -10.37 -8.90 7.09
N GLY A 59 -10.47 -7.57 7.14
CA GLY A 59 -11.41 -6.81 6.32
C GLY A 59 -12.85 -6.87 6.81
N ASP A 60 -13.76 -6.52 5.94
CA ASP A 60 -15.21 -6.55 6.14
C ASP A 60 -15.91 -6.92 4.83
N ALA A 61 -17.24 -7.11 4.88
CA ALA A 61 -18.03 -7.56 3.74
C ALA A 61 -17.96 -6.62 2.52
N GLN A 62 -17.78 -5.31 2.74
CA GLN A 62 -17.69 -4.31 1.69
C GLN A 62 -16.24 -4.08 1.24
N ASN A 63 -15.28 -4.24 2.15
CA ASN A 63 -13.88 -3.94 1.95
C ASN A 63 -13.04 -5.18 2.25
N SER A 64 -12.89 -6.03 1.24
CA SER A 64 -12.07 -7.23 1.35
C SER A 64 -10.59 -6.91 1.43
N VAL A 65 -9.85 -7.84 1.99
CA VAL A 65 -8.39 -7.78 2.09
C VAL A 65 -7.76 -9.01 1.43
N ASP A 66 -6.59 -8.80 0.90
CA ASP A 66 -5.69 -9.83 0.41
C ASP A 66 -4.73 -10.18 1.56
N LEU A 67 -4.61 -11.46 1.89
CA LEU A 67 -3.81 -11.97 2.99
C LEU A 67 -2.70 -12.84 2.42
N TRP A 68 -1.46 -12.46 2.69
CA TRP A 68 -0.29 -13.25 2.35
C TRP A 68 0.19 -13.90 3.65
N PHE A 69 -0.01 -15.19 3.75
CA PHE A 69 0.25 -15.96 4.96
C PHE A 69 1.43 -16.90 4.74
N PHE A 70 2.38 -16.92 5.66
CA PHE A 70 3.51 -17.83 5.64
C PHE A 70 3.59 -18.59 6.97
N ASP A 71 3.25 -19.86 6.94
CA ASP A 71 3.56 -20.81 8.00
C ASP A 71 5.04 -21.17 7.86
N LEU A 72 5.88 -20.80 8.83
CA LEU A 72 7.33 -20.88 8.74
C LEU A 72 7.88 -22.33 8.80
N ALA A 73 7.02 -23.33 9.04
CA ALA A 73 7.34 -24.73 8.87
C ALA A 73 7.08 -25.26 7.44
N ARG A 74 6.47 -24.44 6.56
CA ARG A 74 6.18 -24.80 5.17
C ARG A 74 7.19 -24.16 4.22
N PRO A 75 7.38 -24.72 3.02
CA PRO A 75 8.30 -24.15 2.03
C PRO A 75 7.76 -22.89 1.36
N ASP A 76 6.43 -22.76 1.20
CA ASP A 76 5.80 -21.73 0.40
C ASP A 76 4.71 -20.98 1.18
N PRO A 77 4.56 -19.65 0.93
CA PRO A 77 3.46 -18.88 1.47
C PRO A 77 2.15 -19.22 0.77
N LEU A 78 1.03 -18.94 1.45
CA LEU A 78 -0.32 -19.10 0.96
C LEU A 78 -0.99 -17.75 0.81
N GLN A 79 -1.93 -17.63 -0.14
CA GLN A 79 -2.71 -16.44 -0.36
C GLN A 79 -4.18 -16.70 -0.05
N PHE A 80 -4.83 -15.75 0.64
CA PHE A 80 -6.24 -15.79 0.99
C PHE A 80 -6.90 -14.44 0.71
N THR A 81 -8.23 -14.45 0.57
CA THR A 81 -9.06 -13.26 0.59
C THR A 81 -9.89 -13.25 1.85
N GLY A 82 -9.83 -12.17 2.63
CA GLY A 82 -10.60 -11.96 3.85
C GLY A 82 -11.73 -10.95 3.65
N LYS A 83 -12.91 -11.29 4.17
CA LYS A 83 -14.10 -10.42 4.25
C LYS A 83 -14.65 -10.36 5.68
N GLY A 84 -13.77 -10.52 6.67
CA GLY A 84 -14.05 -10.64 8.09
C GLY A 84 -13.54 -11.95 8.66
N SER A 85 -13.41 -12.07 9.99
CA SER A 85 -12.82 -13.22 10.70
C SER A 85 -13.46 -14.57 10.39
N GLY A 86 -14.71 -14.62 10.02
CA GLY A 86 -15.41 -15.86 9.66
C GLY A 86 -15.58 -16.08 8.15
N ALA A 87 -14.93 -15.23 7.33
CA ALA A 87 -15.10 -15.23 5.87
C ALA A 87 -13.75 -15.09 5.18
N ILE A 88 -12.86 -16.04 5.41
CA ILE A 88 -11.55 -16.14 4.79
C ILE A 88 -11.56 -17.31 3.82
N ALA A 89 -11.16 -17.06 2.58
CA ALA A 89 -11.13 -18.08 1.53
C ALA A 89 -9.77 -18.13 0.84
N PRO A 90 -9.26 -19.31 0.48
CA PRO A 90 -8.05 -19.44 -0.32
C PRO A 90 -8.19 -18.68 -1.65
N ASN A 91 -7.13 -18.00 -2.05
CA ASN A 91 -7.03 -17.26 -3.30
C ASN A 91 -5.64 -17.45 -3.91
N ASP A 92 -5.24 -18.71 -4.01
CA ASP A 92 -3.94 -19.07 -4.53
C ASP A 92 -3.96 -19.01 -6.07
N THR A 93 -3.27 -18.03 -6.61
CA THR A 93 -3.06 -17.85 -8.06
C THR A 93 -1.67 -18.24 -8.52
N GLY A 94 -0.80 -18.70 -7.60
CA GLY A 94 0.60 -18.99 -7.88
C GLY A 94 1.46 -17.72 -8.07
N ASP A 95 0.89 -16.55 -7.89
CA ASP A 95 1.62 -15.28 -8.05
C ASP A 95 2.50 -14.94 -6.83
N LEU A 96 2.16 -15.47 -5.65
CA LEU A 96 2.86 -15.21 -4.40
C LEU A 96 3.95 -16.25 -4.17
N THR A 97 5.19 -15.80 -3.97
CA THR A 97 6.32 -16.61 -3.54
C THR A 97 6.97 -16.00 -2.31
N GLY A 98 7.74 -16.75 -1.56
CA GLY A 98 8.42 -16.24 -0.39
C GLY A 98 9.58 -17.12 0.04
N VAL A 99 10.42 -16.54 0.90
CA VAL A 99 11.53 -17.22 1.55
C VAL A 99 11.54 -16.80 3.01
N ALA A 100 11.70 -17.76 3.90
CA ALA A 100 11.90 -17.53 5.32
C ALA A 100 13.25 -18.08 5.76
N SER A 101 13.93 -17.38 6.65
CA SER A 101 15.17 -17.83 7.27
C SER A 101 15.14 -17.48 8.76
N TYR A 102 15.67 -18.38 9.58
CA TYR A 102 15.81 -18.19 11.02
C TYR A 102 17.29 -18.10 11.36
N ASP A 103 17.70 -17.03 12.01
CA ASP A 103 19.06 -16.82 12.48
C ASP A 103 19.07 -16.06 13.80
N GLN A 104 19.91 -16.50 14.73
CA GLN A 104 20.13 -15.85 16.04
C GLN A 104 18.85 -15.52 16.84
N GLY A 105 17.80 -16.34 16.74
CA GLY A 105 16.54 -16.14 17.46
C GLY A 105 15.53 -15.27 16.71
N GLU A 106 15.80 -14.87 15.46
CA GLU A 106 14.99 -13.98 14.68
C GLU A 106 14.60 -14.60 13.32
N TRP A 107 13.35 -14.40 12.91
CA TRP A 107 12.87 -14.75 11.60
C TRP A 107 13.00 -13.58 10.63
N SER A 108 13.59 -13.85 9.48
CA SER A 108 13.56 -12.97 8.31
C SER A 108 12.68 -13.57 7.23
N VAL A 109 11.64 -12.84 6.81
CA VAL A 109 10.66 -13.32 5.84
C VAL A 109 10.55 -12.35 4.67
N ILE A 110 10.67 -12.89 3.45
CA ILE A 110 10.54 -12.13 2.21
C ILE A 110 9.34 -12.67 1.46
N PHE A 111 8.37 -11.81 1.17
CA PHE A 111 7.29 -12.09 0.22
C PHE A 111 7.61 -11.42 -1.11
N LYS A 112 7.37 -12.14 -2.21
CA LYS A 112 7.56 -11.64 -3.56
C LYS A 112 6.30 -11.89 -4.39
N ARG A 113 5.83 -10.84 -5.06
CA ARG A 113 4.66 -10.88 -5.91
C ARG A 113 4.74 -9.84 -7.01
N PRO A 114 4.16 -10.06 -8.21
CA PRO A 114 4.00 -9.02 -9.22
C PRO A 114 3.19 -7.83 -8.70
N LEU A 115 3.54 -6.61 -9.10
CA LEU A 115 2.77 -5.40 -8.75
C LEU A 115 1.34 -5.44 -9.30
N ARG A 116 1.15 -6.16 -10.42
CA ARG A 116 -0.14 -6.39 -11.08
C ARG A 116 -0.39 -7.90 -11.19
N PRO A 117 -0.87 -8.53 -10.12
CA PRO A 117 -1.12 -9.96 -10.09
C PRO A 117 -2.40 -10.30 -10.86
N THR A 118 -2.64 -11.61 -11.05
CA THR A 118 -3.86 -12.13 -11.64
C THR A 118 -5.09 -11.83 -10.80
N SER A 119 -4.95 -11.91 -9.47
CA SER A 119 -6.02 -11.54 -8.50
C SER A 119 -5.45 -10.87 -7.26
N GLY A 120 -6.33 -10.24 -6.47
CA GLY A 120 -5.99 -9.56 -5.22
C GLY A 120 -5.45 -8.15 -5.40
N ALA A 121 -4.75 -7.65 -4.39
CA ALA A 121 -4.28 -6.27 -4.33
C ALA A 121 -3.31 -5.94 -5.47
N ARG A 122 -3.51 -4.78 -6.08
CA ARG A 122 -2.64 -4.21 -7.12
C ARG A 122 -1.89 -3.02 -6.56
N PHE A 123 -0.61 -2.92 -6.89
CA PHE A 123 0.23 -1.83 -6.46
C PHE A 123 0.52 -0.89 -7.63
N SER A 124 0.33 0.40 -7.40
CA SER A 124 0.67 1.44 -8.37
C SER A 124 1.93 2.17 -7.89
N PRO A 125 3.01 2.17 -8.68
CA PRO A 125 4.21 2.96 -8.34
C PRO A 125 3.88 4.44 -8.17
N GLY A 126 4.39 5.07 -7.13
CA GLY A 126 4.12 6.45 -6.76
C GLY A 126 2.90 6.64 -5.86
N GLU A 127 2.21 5.58 -5.45
CA GLU A 127 1.04 5.61 -4.58
C GLU A 127 1.31 4.97 -3.22
N PHE A 128 0.48 5.33 -2.23
CA PHE A 128 0.49 4.72 -0.91
C PHE A 128 -0.50 3.57 -0.86
N MET A 129 -0.05 2.45 -0.30
CA MET A 129 -0.86 1.26 -0.05
C MET A 129 -0.95 1.00 1.45
N PRO A 130 -2.14 0.87 2.03
CA PRO A 130 -2.29 0.43 3.42
C PRO A 130 -1.81 -1.02 3.56
N VAL A 131 -1.02 -1.28 4.61
CA VAL A 131 -0.57 -2.63 4.97
C VAL A 131 -0.70 -2.83 6.47
N ALA A 132 -1.06 -4.05 6.89
CA ALA A 132 -1.03 -4.47 8.27
C ALA A 132 -0.33 -5.83 8.38
N PHE A 133 0.28 -6.10 9.53
CA PHE A 133 1.05 -7.31 9.77
C PHE A 133 0.43 -8.10 10.89
N SER A 134 0.51 -9.43 10.78
CA SER A 134 0.17 -10.34 11.86
C SER A 134 1.30 -11.32 12.07
N VAL A 135 1.53 -11.68 13.33
CA VAL A 135 2.48 -12.70 13.71
C VAL A 135 1.84 -13.66 14.71
N TRP A 136 2.16 -14.92 14.58
CA TRP A 136 1.74 -15.99 15.50
C TRP A 136 2.98 -16.65 16.09
N ASP A 137 3.05 -16.67 17.41
CA ASP A 137 4.05 -17.41 18.14
C ASP A 137 3.57 -18.85 18.35
N GLY A 138 4.18 -19.78 17.64
CA GLY A 138 3.87 -21.19 17.75
C GLY A 138 4.13 -21.77 19.14
N LEU A 139 5.16 -21.29 19.81
CA LEU A 139 5.51 -21.71 21.18
C LEU A 139 4.42 -21.30 22.17
N SER A 140 3.84 -20.12 22.00
CA SER A 140 2.70 -19.62 22.77
C SER A 140 1.35 -20.18 22.31
N ARG A 141 1.35 -21.12 21.37
CA ARG A 141 0.17 -21.75 20.77
C ARG A 141 -0.82 -20.75 20.18
N GLU A 142 -0.27 -19.76 19.51
CA GLU A 142 -1.06 -18.77 18.81
C GLU A 142 -1.53 -19.30 17.46
N ARG A 143 -2.83 -19.16 17.18
CA ARG A 143 -3.50 -19.43 15.88
C ARG A 143 -4.83 -18.66 15.80
N GLY A 144 -5.36 -18.54 14.61
CA GLY A 144 -6.62 -17.84 14.38
C GLY A 144 -6.56 -16.39 14.83
N ASN A 145 -7.44 -16.01 15.73
CA ASN A 145 -7.49 -14.65 16.29
C ASN A 145 -6.48 -14.36 17.41
N ARG A 146 -5.84 -15.40 17.95
CA ARG A 146 -4.74 -15.22 18.93
C ARG A 146 -3.45 -14.98 18.19
N ARG A 147 -3.08 -13.70 18.05
CA ARG A 147 -1.90 -13.24 17.32
C ARG A 147 -1.48 -11.83 17.71
N GLY A 148 -0.25 -11.49 17.47
CA GLY A 148 0.19 -10.11 17.38
C GLY A 148 -0.33 -9.47 16.09
N LEU A 149 -0.94 -8.29 16.17
CA LEU A 149 -1.54 -7.61 15.05
C LEU A 149 -1.20 -6.13 15.09
N THR A 150 -0.84 -5.56 13.95
CA THR A 150 -0.63 -4.12 13.83
C THR A 150 -1.89 -3.40 13.36
N VAL A 151 -1.93 -2.09 13.57
CA VAL A 151 -2.83 -1.20 12.85
C VAL A 151 -2.35 -1.03 11.40
N TRP A 152 -3.14 -0.35 10.57
CA TRP A 152 -2.75 -0.02 9.21
C TRP A 152 -1.58 0.97 9.16
N TYR A 153 -0.50 0.55 8.54
CA TYR A 153 0.58 1.41 8.06
C TYR A 153 0.32 1.86 6.64
N SER A 154 1.11 2.81 6.14
CA SER A 154 1.08 3.23 4.75
C SER A 154 2.42 2.91 4.11
N LEU A 155 2.41 1.96 3.19
CA LEU A 155 3.57 1.60 2.37
C LEU A 155 3.60 2.50 1.14
N TYR A 156 4.68 3.22 0.90
CA TYR A 156 4.88 3.94 -0.35
C TYR A 156 5.55 3.01 -1.36
N VAL A 157 4.93 2.85 -2.53
CA VAL A 157 5.48 2.06 -3.62
C VAL A 157 6.34 2.98 -4.48
N GLU A 158 7.65 2.92 -4.29
CA GLU A 158 8.58 3.78 -5.01
C GLU A 158 8.56 3.50 -6.51
N PRO A 159 8.43 4.51 -7.38
CA PRO A 159 8.48 4.32 -8.83
C PRO A 159 9.92 3.99 -9.29
N GLU A 160 10.04 3.11 -10.27
CA GLU A 160 11.34 2.72 -10.85
C GLU A 160 12.10 3.92 -11.43
N VAL A 161 11.37 4.87 -11.98
CA VAL A 161 11.92 6.13 -12.50
C VAL A 161 11.33 7.29 -11.71
N VAL A 162 12.17 7.94 -10.91
CA VAL A 162 11.77 9.16 -10.21
C VAL A 162 11.62 10.28 -11.26
N PRO A 163 10.44 10.89 -11.43
CA PRO A 163 10.24 11.96 -12.40
C PRO A 163 11.15 13.13 -12.04
N SER A 164 11.99 13.57 -13.01
CA SER A 164 12.88 14.68 -12.83
C SER A 164 12.12 15.98 -12.57
N ALA A 165 12.40 16.65 -11.47
CA ALA A 165 11.82 17.95 -11.14
C ALA A 165 12.36 19.10 -12.05
N VAL A 166 13.43 18.87 -12.81
CA VAL A 166 14.08 19.89 -13.63
C VAL A 166 13.12 20.47 -14.68
N GLY A 167 12.32 19.64 -15.35
CA GLY A 167 11.37 20.08 -16.36
C GLY A 167 10.33 21.09 -15.84
N PRO A 168 9.58 20.77 -14.78
CA PRO A 168 8.65 21.70 -14.14
C PRO A 168 9.34 22.97 -13.62
N MET A 169 10.50 22.85 -12.98
CA MET A 169 11.26 24.01 -12.47
C MET A 169 11.65 24.98 -13.59
N VAL A 170 12.19 24.48 -14.70
CA VAL A 170 12.57 25.32 -15.85
C VAL A 170 11.35 26.02 -16.45
N ARG A 171 10.22 25.32 -16.60
CA ARG A 171 8.98 25.92 -17.12
C ARG A 171 8.49 27.06 -16.21
N THR A 172 8.49 26.84 -14.89
CA THR A 172 8.07 27.86 -13.92
C THR A 172 9.02 29.06 -13.95
N ALA A 173 10.33 28.84 -14.00
CA ALA A 173 11.32 29.91 -14.09
C ALA A 173 11.15 30.76 -15.36
N LEU A 174 10.94 30.11 -16.51
CA LEU A 174 10.70 30.82 -17.79
C LEU A 174 9.40 31.63 -17.75
N LEU A 175 8.35 31.11 -17.12
CA LEU A 175 7.07 31.82 -16.99
C LEU A 175 7.22 33.06 -16.10
N ILE A 176 7.91 32.94 -14.98
CA ILE A 176 8.19 34.09 -14.09
C ILE A 176 9.02 35.14 -14.86
N LEU A 177 10.08 34.73 -15.54
CA LEU A 177 10.92 35.65 -16.33
C LEU A 177 10.11 36.36 -17.42
N ALA A 178 9.21 35.65 -18.11
CA ALA A 178 8.34 36.24 -19.14
C ALA A 178 7.40 37.30 -18.52
N ILE A 179 6.82 37.04 -17.36
CA ILE A 179 5.98 38.01 -16.63
C ILE A 179 6.78 39.25 -16.23
N GLU A 180 7.99 39.07 -15.67
CA GLU A 180 8.88 40.17 -15.29
C GLU A 180 9.22 41.07 -16.49
N LEU A 181 9.62 40.45 -17.60
CA LEU A 181 9.95 41.20 -18.83
C LEU A 181 8.72 41.94 -19.39
N ALA A 182 7.52 41.34 -19.31
CA ALA A 182 6.26 41.98 -19.70
C ALA A 182 5.96 43.22 -18.83
N VAL A 183 6.14 43.10 -17.53
CA VAL A 183 5.94 44.21 -16.58
C VAL A 183 6.95 45.34 -16.83
N ILE A 184 8.21 45.00 -16.97
CA ILE A 184 9.27 45.99 -17.29
C ILE A 184 8.97 46.70 -18.63
N GLY A 185 8.60 45.96 -19.65
CA GLY A 185 8.22 46.52 -20.95
C GLY A 185 7.00 47.44 -20.87
N TRP A 186 6.00 47.03 -20.07
CA TRP A 186 4.78 47.84 -19.84
C TRP A 186 5.13 49.16 -19.11
N VAL A 187 5.91 49.12 -18.03
CA VAL A 187 6.35 50.30 -17.29
C VAL A 187 7.13 51.24 -18.18
N ARG A 188 8.13 50.74 -18.93
CA ARG A 188 8.93 51.57 -19.88
C ARG A 188 8.07 52.23 -20.96
N ARG A 189 7.08 51.55 -21.51
CA ARG A 189 6.13 52.13 -22.48
C ARG A 189 5.31 53.25 -21.86
N ARG A 190 4.82 53.06 -20.63
CA ARG A 190 4.03 54.04 -19.89
C ARG A 190 4.86 55.30 -19.57
N ASP A 191 6.13 55.15 -19.17
CA ASP A 191 7.00 56.29 -18.89
C ASP A 191 7.35 57.03 -20.19
N ALA A 192 7.60 56.35 -21.30
CA ALA A 192 7.86 57.00 -22.59
C ALA A 192 6.62 57.75 -23.15
N SER A 193 5.39 57.33 -22.84
CA SER A 193 4.21 58.08 -23.22
C SER A 193 4.04 59.35 -22.36
N ARG A 194 4.31 59.29 -21.05
CA ARG A 194 4.27 60.48 -20.18
C ARG A 194 5.27 61.57 -20.60
N SER A 195 6.50 61.16 -20.89
CA SER A 195 7.55 62.11 -21.35
C SER A 195 7.19 62.78 -22.68
N ARG A 196 6.41 62.13 -23.56
CA ARG A 196 5.92 62.76 -24.79
C ARG A 196 4.82 63.78 -24.54
N ASP A 197 3.92 63.52 -23.58
CA ASP A 197 2.88 64.46 -23.25
C ASP A 197 3.41 65.72 -22.56
N GLU A 198 4.46 65.62 -21.76
CA GLU A 198 5.15 66.76 -21.13
C GLU A 198 5.91 67.63 -22.15
N LEU A 199 6.49 67.04 -23.20
CA LEU A 199 7.21 67.81 -24.24
C LEU A 199 6.29 68.43 -25.31
N GLY A 200 5.05 67.93 -25.42
CA GLY A 200 4.03 68.45 -26.39
C GLY A 200 3.13 69.58 -25.84
N GLY A 201 3.24 69.89 -24.55
CA GLY A 201 2.31 70.80 -23.82
C GLY A 201 2.73 72.24 -23.67
N GLU A 202 3.75 72.76 -24.36
CA GLU A 202 4.14 74.15 -24.23
C GLU A 202 3.26 75.04 -25.17
N PRO A 203 2.30 75.82 -24.60
CA PRO A 203 1.47 76.69 -25.43
C PRO A 203 2.32 77.90 -25.93
N MET A 204 2.41 77.99 -27.26
CA MET A 204 3.01 79.16 -27.94
C MET A 204 2.21 80.41 -27.55
N GLN A 205 2.85 81.23 -26.68
CA GLN A 205 2.27 82.53 -26.36
C GLN A 205 2.33 83.43 -27.60
N PRO A 206 1.22 84.07 -28.00
CA PRO A 206 1.24 85.02 -29.08
C PRO A 206 1.98 86.29 -28.64
N SER A 207 3.03 86.65 -29.36
CA SER A 207 3.78 87.92 -29.20
C SER A 207 2.84 89.09 -29.41
N ALA A 208 2.57 89.86 -28.36
CA ALA A 208 1.83 91.13 -28.43
C ALA A 208 2.72 92.16 -29.13
N THR A 209 2.36 92.50 -30.39
CA THR A 209 2.89 93.62 -31.14
C THR A 209 2.37 94.90 -30.50
N ARG A 210 3.25 95.74 -29.97
CA ARG A 210 2.99 97.13 -29.59
C ARG A 210 3.18 98.01 -30.78
N ALA A 211 2.09 98.82 -31.11
CA ALA A 211 2.18 99.99 -31.90
C ALA A 211 2.31 101.24 -30.99
#